data_894c5a98e4bb2f9bebd539c77e20b64b
#
_entry.id   894c5a98e4bb2f9bebd539c77e20b64b
#
_cell.length_a   1.000
_cell.length_b   1.000
_cell.length_c   1.000
_cell.angle_alpha   90.00
_cell.angle_beta   90.00
_cell.angle_gamma   90.00
#
_symmetry.space_group_name_H-M   'P 1'
#
loop_
_entity.id
_entity.type
_entity.pdbx_description
1 polymer ?
#
loop_
_entity_poly.entity_id
_entity_poly.type
_entity_poly.pdbx_seq_one_letter_code
_entity_poly.pdbx_strand_id
1 'polypeptide(L)'
;MSDKEQKREISFLESFILVLIFVMIFIFASGRFPTGMAILLCALVSAAYGVLKLKISWEAIYASILKMFSKGMSAVIILLMVGLISASWLASGTIPALVVMGLKILTPGTFLIAAFVSSAIVSIATGSSWTTCATVGVALMGVANGIGVPVGIAGGAIVSGCWIGDKWSPLSDTTNLGAAMTQEDVLDVWKKMIPTSGLGGLIAAVIFAFMGLKYAGNGMDKEKIQFLIDGISAQY
;
A
#
# COMPACT_ATOMS: atom_id res chain seq x y z
N MET A 1 -8.36 -38.49 -28.34
CA MET A 1 -6.90 -38.76 -28.18
C MET A 1 -6.40 -37.76 -27.16
N SER A 2 -6.08 -38.27 -25.97
CA SER A 2 -5.67 -37.42 -24.81
C SER A 2 -4.20 -37.12 -24.99
N ASP A 3 -3.89 -35.90 -25.41
CA ASP A 3 -2.55 -35.34 -25.34
C ASP A 3 -2.25 -35.06 -23.86
N LYS A 4 -1.54 -35.98 -23.22
CA LYS A 4 -0.86 -35.68 -21.96
C LYS A 4 0.23 -34.68 -22.29
N GLU A 5 -0.09 -33.36 -22.21
CA GLU A 5 0.92 -32.34 -22.09
C GLU A 5 1.80 -32.71 -20.88
N GLN A 6 2.97 -33.23 -21.16
CA GLN A 6 4.01 -33.52 -20.20
C GLN A 6 4.41 -32.16 -19.61
N LYS A 7 3.78 -31.76 -18.50
CA LYS A 7 4.17 -30.57 -17.72
C LYS A 7 5.62 -30.74 -17.34
N ARG A 8 6.50 -30.09 -18.07
CA ARG A 8 7.92 -30.08 -17.74
C ARG A 8 8.08 -29.36 -16.41
N GLU A 9 8.48 -30.10 -15.39
CA GLU A 9 8.72 -29.51 -14.07
C GLU A 9 9.89 -28.58 -14.15
N ILE A 10 9.72 -27.37 -13.59
CA ILE A 10 10.77 -26.35 -13.51
C ILE A 10 11.68 -26.74 -12.36
N SER A 11 12.99 -26.84 -12.63
CA SER A 11 13.98 -27.12 -11.60
C SER A 11 14.07 -25.95 -10.61
N PHE A 12 14.39 -26.26 -9.35
CA PHE A 12 14.67 -25.24 -8.34
C PHE A 12 15.71 -24.21 -8.80
N LEU A 13 16.79 -24.69 -9.44
CA LEU A 13 17.85 -23.81 -9.95
C LEU A 13 17.33 -22.86 -11.05
N GLU A 14 16.48 -23.36 -11.95
CA GLU A 14 15.85 -22.52 -12.99
C GLU A 14 14.96 -21.45 -12.40
N SER A 15 14.15 -21.79 -11.41
CA SER A 15 13.31 -20.84 -10.68
C SER A 15 14.15 -19.77 -9.96
N PHE A 16 15.23 -20.19 -9.33
CA PHE A 16 16.15 -19.29 -8.62
C PHE A 16 16.82 -18.32 -9.57
N ILE A 17 17.29 -18.80 -10.74
CA ILE A 17 17.89 -17.94 -11.78
C ILE A 17 16.87 -16.90 -12.29
N LEU A 18 15.62 -17.30 -12.53
CA LEU A 18 14.58 -16.36 -12.95
C LEU A 18 14.31 -15.28 -11.91
N VAL A 19 14.27 -15.64 -10.63
CA VAL A 19 14.12 -14.68 -9.53
C VAL A 19 15.30 -13.72 -9.49
N LEU A 20 16.54 -14.21 -9.65
CA LEU A 20 17.73 -13.35 -9.73
C LEU A 20 17.66 -12.37 -10.92
N ILE A 21 17.21 -12.82 -12.09
CA ILE A 21 17.03 -11.98 -13.26
C ILE A 21 16.00 -10.88 -12.96
N PHE A 22 14.86 -11.19 -12.30
CA PHE A 22 13.87 -10.20 -11.93
C PHE A 22 14.44 -9.16 -10.95
N VAL A 23 15.15 -9.60 -9.93
CA VAL A 23 15.83 -8.71 -8.99
C VAL A 23 16.80 -7.78 -9.72
N MET A 24 17.61 -8.30 -10.63
CA MET A 24 18.55 -7.50 -11.45
C MET A 24 17.80 -6.48 -12.33
N ILE A 25 16.67 -6.87 -12.95
CA ILE A 25 15.84 -5.95 -13.73
C ILE A 25 15.36 -4.80 -12.84
N PHE A 26 14.83 -5.10 -11.63
CA PHE A 26 14.38 -4.06 -10.71
C PHE A 26 15.49 -3.14 -10.23
N ILE A 27 16.67 -3.68 -9.89
CA ILE A 27 17.83 -2.88 -9.50
C ILE A 27 18.26 -1.95 -10.65
N PHE A 28 18.34 -2.47 -11.88
CA PHE A 28 18.73 -1.69 -13.04
C PHE A 28 17.68 -0.62 -13.41
N ALA A 29 16.40 -0.94 -13.30
CA ALA A 29 15.30 -0.04 -13.61
C ALA A 29 15.10 1.03 -12.53
N SER A 30 15.54 0.76 -11.28
CA SER A 30 15.38 1.68 -10.15
C SER A 30 16.01 3.05 -10.45
N GLY A 31 15.20 4.10 -10.36
CA GLY A 31 15.61 5.47 -10.61
C GLY A 31 15.87 5.84 -12.11
N ARG A 32 15.76 4.88 -13.04
CA ARG A 32 15.93 5.13 -14.50
C ARG A 32 14.62 5.07 -15.27
N PHE A 33 13.73 4.17 -14.87
CA PHE A 33 12.47 3.92 -15.56
C PHE A 33 11.30 3.85 -14.57
N PRO A 34 10.05 4.11 -15.03
CA PRO A 34 8.86 3.85 -14.24
C PRO A 34 8.79 2.36 -13.83
N THR A 35 8.33 2.08 -12.61
CA THR A 35 8.23 0.71 -12.04
C THR A 35 7.43 -0.23 -12.95
N GLY A 36 6.40 0.27 -13.63
CA GLY A 36 5.62 -0.51 -14.60
C GLY A 36 6.45 -1.08 -15.74
N MET A 37 7.51 -0.38 -16.18
CA MET A 37 8.41 -0.89 -17.23
C MET A 37 9.27 -2.05 -16.72
N ALA A 38 9.71 -2.03 -15.47
CA ALA A 38 10.42 -3.15 -14.87
C ALA A 38 9.51 -4.40 -14.80
N ILE A 39 8.25 -4.23 -14.42
CA ILE A 39 7.25 -5.31 -14.39
C ILE A 39 7.02 -5.90 -15.79
N LEU A 40 6.89 -5.05 -16.81
CA LEU A 40 6.74 -5.49 -18.20
C LEU A 40 7.95 -6.27 -18.68
N LEU A 41 9.18 -5.84 -18.36
CA LEU A 41 10.39 -6.58 -18.69
C LEU A 41 10.42 -7.96 -18.01
N CYS A 42 10.05 -8.06 -16.75
CA CYS A 42 9.92 -9.33 -16.06
C CYS A 42 8.86 -10.24 -16.72
N ALA A 43 7.73 -9.68 -17.13
CA ALA A 43 6.69 -10.42 -17.84
C ALA A 43 7.19 -10.93 -19.21
N LEU A 44 7.93 -10.11 -19.96
CA LEU A 44 8.54 -10.52 -21.23
C LEU A 44 9.57 -11.64 -21.05
N VAL A 45 10.43 -11.55 -20.03
CA VAL A 45 11.40 -12.62 -19.68
C VAL A 45 10.67 -13.90 -19.32
N SER A 46 9.59 -13.81 -18.52
CA SER A 46 8.77 -14.98 -18.15
C SER A 46 8.12 -15.62 -19.38
N ALA A 47 7.54 -14.80 -20.27
CA ALA A 47 6.92 -15.29 -21.50
C ALA A 47 7.95 -15.94 -22.44
N ALA A 48 9.11 -15.30 -22.63
CA ALA A 48 10.20 -15.85 -23.43
C ALA A 48 10.70 -17.19 -22.87
N TYR A 49 10.90 -17.29 -21.55
CA TYR A 49 11.25 -18.56 -20.90
C TYR A 49 10.17 -19.63 -21.12
N GLY A 50 8.90 -19.25 -20.97
CA GLY A 50 7.76 -20.15 -21.21
C GLY A 50 7.73 -20.71 -22.63
N VAL A 51 7.91 -19.86 -23.64
CA VAL A 51 7.91 -20.28 -25.06
C VAL A 51 9.17 -21.07 -25.41
N LEU A 52 10.35 -20.54 -25.10
CA LEU A 52 11.62 -21.10 -25.57
C LEU A 52 12.03 -22.38 -24.82
N LYS A 53 11.83 -22.41 -23.51
CA LYS A 53 12.30 -23.51 -22.66
C LYS A 53 11.20 -24.52 -22.34
N LEU A 54 10.01 -24.03 -21.94
CA LEU A 54 8.90 -24.89 -21.56
C LEU A 54 8.04 -25.29 -22.74
N LYS A 55 8.25 -24.69 -23.92
CA LYS A 55 7.49 -24.94 -25.17
C LYS A 55 5.98 -24.68 -24.99
N ILE A 56 5.62 -23.73 -24.13
CA ILE A 56 4.23 -23.32 -23.94
C ILE A 56 3.78 -22.54 -25.18
N SER A 57 2.61 -22.87 -25.73
CA SER A 57 2.08 -22.14 -26.90
C SER A 57 1.74 -20.69 -26.52
N TRP A 58 1.85 -19.80 -27.49
CA TRP A 58 1.49 -18.40 -27.31
C TRP A 58 0.02 -18.23 -26.92
N GLU A 59 -0.87 -19.08 -27.48
CA GLU A 59 -2.29 -19.09 -27.11
C GLU A 59 -2.50 -19.40 -25.62
N ALA A 60 -1.74 -20.35 -25.07
CA ALA A 60 -1.82 -20.69 -23.64
C ALA A 60 -1.34 -19.54 -22.75
N ILE A 61 -0.27 -18.84 -23.15
CA ILE A 61 0.21 -17.65 -22.46
C ILE A 61 -0.85 -16.54 -22.51
N TYR A 62 -1.40 -16.26 -23.68
CA TYR A 62 -2.44 -15.25 -23.89
C TYR A 62 -3.70 -15.56 -23.07
N ALA A 63 -4.16 -16.82 -23.07
CA ALA A 63 -5.29 -17.26 -22.26
C ALA A 63 -5.03 -17.07 -20.76
N SER A 64 -3.80 -17.34 -20.31
CA SER A 64 -3.39 -17.11 -18.92
C SER A 64 -3.40 -15.64 -18.55
N ILE A 65 -2.93 -14.76 -19.43
CA ILE A 65 -2.98 -13.30 -19.25
C ILE A 65 -4.44 -12.86 -19.11
N LEU A 66 -5.33 -13.25 -20.02
CA LEU A 66 -6.75 -12.89 -19.95
C LEU A 66 -7.41 -13.38 -18.65
N LYS A 67 -7.09 -14.59 -18.21
CA LYS A 67 -7.58 -15.16 -16.96
C LYS A 67 -7.11 -14.35 -15.75
N MET A 68 -5.86 -13.89 -15.75
CA MET A 68 -5.32 -13.04 -14.68
C MET A 68 -5.93 -11.64 -14.68
N PHE A 69 -6.15 -11.05 -15.87
CA PHE A 69 -6.90 -9.79 -15.98
C PHE A 69 -8.30 -9.91 -15.37
N SER A 70 -9.04 -10.96 -15.70
CA SER A 70 -10.39 -11.19 -15.14
C SER A 70 -10.36 -11.30 -13.62
N LYS A 71 -9.36 -12.01 -13.04
CA LYS A 71 -9.20 -12.10 -11.58
C LYS A 71 -8.80 -10.78 -10.94
N GLY A 72 -7.97 -9.99 -11.61
CA GLY A 72 -7.49 -8.69 -11.12
C GLY A 72 -8.51 -7.55 -11.27
N MET A 73 -9.57 -7.73 -12.07
CA MET A 73 -10.53 -6.67 -12.39
C MET A 73 -11.21 -6.11 -11.14
N SER A 74 -11.51 -6.94 -10.16
CA SER A 74 -12.08 -6.48 -8.88
C SER A 74 -11.19 -5.47 -8.18
N ALA A 75 -9.87 -5.69 -8.15
CA ALA A 75 -8.92 -4.74 -7.56
C ALA A 75 -8.86 -3.43 -8.35
N VAL A 76 -8.94 -3.49 -9.68
CA VAL A 76 -8.98 -2.27 -10.54
C VAL A 76 -10.24 -1.46 -10.25
N ILE A 77 -11.40 -2.11 -10.13
CA ILE A 77 -12.67 -1.43 -9.80
C ILE A 77 -12.59 -0.78 -8.43
N ILE A 78 -12.04 -1.47 -7.42
CA ILE A 78 -11.83 -0.91 -6.07
C ILE A 78 -10.96 0.35 -6.16
N LEU A 79 -9.83 0.32 -6.87
CA LEU A 79 -8.95 1.47 -7.04
C LEU A 79 -9.66 2.65 -7.71
N LEU A 80 -10.49 2.41 -8.73
CA LEU A 80 -11.30 3.45 -9.36
C LEU A 80 -12.31 4.06 -8.37
N MET A 81 -13.03 3.23 -7.60
CA MET A 81 -13.98 3.70 -6.59
C MET A 81 -13.28 4.53 -5.50
N VAL A 82 -12.12 4.07 -5.02
CA VAL A 82 -11.30 4.82 -4.05
C VAL A 82 -10.87 6.18 -4.62
N GLY A 83 -10.49 6.24 -5.90
CA GLY A 83 -10.19 7.49 -6.58
C GLY A 83 -11.37 8.46 -6.61
N LEU A 84 -12.58 7.97 -6.91
CA LEU A 84 -13.81 8.76 -6.88
C LEU A 84 -14.15 9.27 -5.47
N ILE A 85 -14.00 8.44 -4.43
CA ILE A 85 -14.20 8.85 -3.04
C ILE A 85 -13.22 9.96 -2.66
N SER A 86 -11.93 9.80 -2.98
CA SER A 86 -10.91 10.79 -2.67
C SER A 86 -11.18 12.12 -3.39
N ALA A 87 -11.57 12.07 -4.66
CA ALA A 87 -11.95 13.25 -5.42
C ALA A 87 -13.18 13.97 -4.83
N SER A 88 -14.20 13.21 -4.42
CA SER A 88 -15.40 13.77 -3.78
C SER A 88 -15.09 14.39 -2.41
N TRP A 89 -14.21 13.80 -1.63
CA TRP A 89 -13.75 14.34 -0.34
C TRP A 89 -12.91 15.61 -0.49
N LEU A 90 -12.14 15.69 -1.57
CA LEU A 90 -11.41 16.91 -1.90
C LEU A 90 -12.39 18.02 -2.32
N ALA A 91 -13.31 17.71 -3.23
CA ALA A 91 -14.30 18.67 -3.73
C ALA A 91 -15.29 19.14 -2.65
N SER A 92 -15.66 18.30 -1.71
CA SER A 92 -16.54 18.65 -0.57
C SER A 92 -15.84 19.41 0.56
N GLY A 93 -14.53 19.66 0.46
CA GLY A 93 -13.76 20.27 1.54
C GLY A 93 -13.45 19.36 2.73
N THR A 94 -13.83 18.07 2.69
CA THR A 94 -13.58 17.13 3.78
C THR A 94 -12.07 16.94 4.03
N ILE A 95 -11.26 16.69 2.99
CA ILE A 95 -9.80 16.58 3.12
C ILE A 95 -9.20 17.91 3.64
N PRO A 96 -9.48 19.08 3.05
CA PRO A 96 -9.07 20.37 3.59
C PRO A 96 -9.40 20.58 5.07
N ALA A 97 -10.63 20.25 5.48
CA ALA A 97 -11.04 20.39 6.89
C ALA A 97 -10.22 19.48 7.82
N LEU A 98 -9.95 18.23 7.42
CA LEU A 98 -9.09 17.31 8.17
C LEU A 98 -7.65 17.83 8.27
N VAL A 99 -7.13 18.44 7.19
CA VAL A 99 -5.79 19.06 7.20
C VAL A 99 -5.75 20.22 8.20
N VAL A 100 -6.72 21.13 8.16
CA VAL A 100 -6.81 22.26 9.10
C VAL A 100 -6.89 21.77 10.55
N MET A 101 -7.72 20.76 10.81
CA MET A 101 -7.85 20.17 12.14
C MET A 101 -6.52 19.53 12.59
N GLY A 102 -5.86 18.80 11.72
CA GLY A 102 -4.56 18.19 11.99
C GLY A 102 -3.47 19.24 12.30
N LEU A 103 -3.42 20.34 11.52
CA LEU A 103 -2.47 21.43 11.74
C LEU A 103 -2.66 22.15 13.09
N LYS A 104 -3.88 22.16 13.63
CA LYS A 104 -4.18 22.75 14.94
C LYS A 104 -3.80 21.86 16.12
N ILE A 105 -3.80 20.52 15.94
CA ILE A 105 -3.67 19.54 17.03
C ILE A 105 -2.28 18.88 17.02
N LEU A 106 -1.74 18.55 15.84
CA LEU A 106 -0.54 17.76 15.70
C LEU A 106 0.72 18.63 15.71
N THR A 107 1.73 18.16 16.41
CA THR A 107 3.07 18.76 16.43
C THR A 107 4.04 17.89 15.64
N PRO A 108 5.18 18.45 15.14
CA PRO A 108 6.17 17.64 14.42
C PRO A 108 6.64 16.42 15.21
N GLY A 109 6.78 16.57 16.54
CA GLY A 109 7.26 15.50 17.42
C GLY A 109 6.26 14.35 17.62
N THR A 110 4.96 14.63 17.59
CA THR A 110 3.90 13.64 17.81
C THR A 110 3.29 13.13 16.50
N PHE A 111 3.56 13.79 15.40
CA PHE A 111 2.89 13.53 14.11
C PHE A 111 3.05 12.08 13.66
N LEU A 112 4.27 11.53 13.66
CA LEU A 112 4.53 10.22 13.06
C LEU A 112 3.78 9.09 13.78
N ILE A 113 3.78 9.10 15.11
CA ILE A 113 3.02 8.11 15.88
C ILE A 113 1.52 8.32 15.75
N ALA A 114 1.05 9.56 15.75
CA ALA A 114 -0.37 9.87 15.58
C ALA A 114 -0.85 9.46 14.17
N ALA A 115 -0.07 9.71 13.13
CA ALA A 115 -0.37 9.30 11.77
C ALA A 115 -0.42 7.77 11.63
N PHE A 116 0.53 7.05 12.21
CA PHE A 116 0.53 5.60 12.25
C PHE A 116 -0.73 5.04 12.93
N VAL A 117 -1.02 5.50 14.14
CA VAL A 117 -2.14 4.99 14.94
C VAL A 117 -3.49 5.35 14.31
N SER A 118 -3.68 6.60 13.87
CA SER A 118 -4.95 7.02 13.24
C SER A 118 -5.20 6.27 11.94
N SER A 119 -4.17 6.09 11.11
CA SER A 119 -4.28 5.28 9.90
C SER A 119 -4.61 3.81 10.21
N ALA A 120 -4.03 3.23 11.26
CA ALA A 120 -4.35 1.87 11.69
C ALA A 120 -5.81 1.76 12.14
N ILE A 121 -6.30 2.67 12.98
CA ILE A 121 -7.69 2.66 13.46
C ILE A 121 -8.68 2.77 12.29
N VAL A 122 -8.46 3.72 11.38
CA VAL A 122 -9.34 3.89 10.22
C VAL A 122 -9.30 2.68 9.30
N SER A 123 -8.12 2.10 9.09
CA SER A 123 -7.96 0.91 8.26
C SER A 123 -8.61 -0.34 8.88
N ILE A 124 -8.58 -0.51 10.21
CA ILE A 124 -9.35 -1.55 10.91
C ILE A 124 -10.85 -1.38 10.65
N ALA A 125 -11.34 -0.16 10.77
CA ALA A 125 -12.77 0.14 10.61
C ALA A 125 -13.27 -0.05 9.17
N THR A 126 -12.45 0.33 8.19
CA THR A 126 -12.80 0.24 6.75
C THR A 126 -12.50 -1.12 6.13
N GLY A 127 -11.58 -1.89 6.71
CA GLY A 127 -11.09 -3.15 6.14
C GLY A 127 -10.25 -2.96 4.88
N SER A 128 -9.70 -1.76 4.65
CA SER A 128 -8.95 -1.47 3.42
C SER A 128 -7.79 -0.50 3.65
N SER A 129 -6.56 -0.98 3.46
CA SER A 129 -5.37 -0.14 3.47
C SER A 129 -5.37 0.88 2.32
N TRP A 130 -5.84 0.49 1.15
CA TRP A 130 -5.90 1.36 -0.02
C TRP A 130 -6.84 2.55 0.18
N THR A 131 -8.05 2.29 0.65
CA THR A 131 -9.04 3.34 0.93
C THR A 131 -8.53 4.30 1.99
N THR A 132 -7.94 3.78 3.05
CA THR A 132 -7.38 4.61 4.14
C THR A 132 -6.21 5.47 3.67
N CYS A 133 -5.28 4.91 2.89
CA CYS A 133 -4.17 5.67 2.32
C CYS A 133 -4.66 6.80 1.40
N ALA A 134 -5.65 6.53 0.55
CA ALA A 134 -6.14 7.50 -0.43
C ALA A 134 -7.08 8.56 0.15
N THR A 135 -7.59 8.39 1.36
CA THR A 135 -8.50 9.32 2.04
C THR A 135 -7.78 10.02 3.20
N VAL A 136 -7.79 9.42 4.36
CA VAL A 136 -7.14 9.97 5.57
C VAL A 136 -5.64 10.13 5.38
N GLY A 137 -4.99 9.22 4.65
CA GLY A 137 -3.56 9.30 4.35
C GLY A 137 -3.21 10.57 3.57
N VAL A 138 -4.02 10.97 2.59
CA VAL A 138 -3.81 12.21 1.82
C VAL A 138 -3.93 13.45 2.73
N ALA A 139 -4.94 13.47 3.62
CA ALA A 139 -5.10 14.56 4.59
C ALA A 139 -3.88 14.65 5.54
N LEU A 140 -3.42 13.51 6.07
CA LEU A 140 -2.23 13.44 6.92
C LEU A 140 -0.95 13.88 6.19
N MET A 141 -0.82 13.58 4.89
CA MET A 141 0.29 14.09 4.08
C MET A 141 0.26 15.62 3.96
N GLY A 142 -0.93 16.21 3.82
CA GLY A 142 -1.12 17.65 3.86
C GLY A 142 -0.65 18.28 5.19
N VAL A 143 -1.02 17.65 6.31
CA VAL A 143 -0.55 18.05 7.65
C VAL A 143 0.98 17.95 7.76
N ALA A 144 1.57 16.81 7.35
CA ALA A 144 3.02 16.58 7.38
C ALA A 144 3.78 17.70 6.66
N ASN A 145 3.31 18.06 5.46
CA ASN A 145 3.91 19.12 4.68
C ASN A 145 3.79 20.49 5.38
N GLY A 146 2.64 20.77 5.99
CA GLY A 146 2.39 22.03 6.72
C GLY A 146 3.29 22.20 7.95
N ILE A 147 3.53 21.12 8.72
CA ILE A 147 4.36 21.14 9.93
C ILE A 147 5.85 20.84 9.66
N GLY A 148 6.25 20.64 8.39
CA GLY A 148 7.64 20.46 8.00
C GLY A 148 8.21 19.04 8.28
N VAL A 149 7.37 18.02 8.42
CA VAL A 149 7.82 16.63 8.50
C VAL A 149 8.13 16.09 7.09
N PRO A 150 9.30 15.44 6.88
CA PRO A 150 9.67 14.93 5.55
C PRO A 150 8.63 13.95 4.99
N VAL A 151 8.22 14.21 3.76
CA VAL A 151 7.13 13.48 3.06
C VAL A 151 7.38 11.96 3.03
N GLY A 152 8.61 11.51 2.79
CA GLY A 152 8.93 10.09 2.74
C GLY A 152 8.73 9.37 4.08
N ILE A 153 9.09 10.01 5.20
CA ILE A 153 8.94 9.43 6.55
C ILE A 153 7.47 9.47 6.97
N ALA A 154 6.78 10.58 6.69
CA ALA A 154 5.36 10.71 6.93
C ALA A 154 4.57 9.64 6.17
N GLY A 155 4.84 9.48 4.87
CA GLY A 155 4.24 8.44 4.05
C GLY A 155 4.53 7.03 4.58
N GLY A 156 5.75 6.78 5.05
CA GLY A 156 6.12 5.52 5.71
C GLY A 156 5.26 5.22 6.94
N ALA A 157 5.05 6.20 7.81
CA ALA A 157 4.21 6.04 9.01
C ALA A 157 2.74 5.77 8.64
N ILE A 158 2.18 6.54 7.71
CA ILE A 158 0.80 6.41 7.24
C ILE A 158 0.57 5.03 6.61
N VAL A 159 1.41 4.64 5.65
CA VAL A 159 1.28 3.36 4.95
C VAL A 159 1.43 2.19 5.91
N SER A 160 2.40 2.25 6.83
CA SER A 160 2.58 1.19 7.85
C SER A 160 1.35 1.06 8.75
N GLY A 161 0.74 2.18 9.15
CA GLY A 161 -0.51 2.18 9.90
C GLY A 161 -1.66 1.57 9.09
N CYS A 162 -1.82 1.97 7.83
CA CYS A 162 -2.84 1.41 6.94
C CYS A 162 -2.71 -0.11 6.80
N TRP A 163 -1.50 -0.62 6.62
CA TRP A 163 -1.24 -2.05 6.43
C TRP A 163 -1.48 -2.87 7.69
N ILE A 164 -1.06 -2.39 8.87
CA ILE A 164 -1.32 -3.12 10.11
C ILE A 164 -2.81 -3.14 10.43
N GLY A 165 -3.50 -2.00 10.18
CA GLY A 165 -4.94 -1.92 10.40
C GLY A 165 -5.74 -2.84 9.46
N ASP A 166 -5.36 -2.93 8.20
CA ASP A 166 -5.94 -3.84 7.22
C ASP A 166 -5.83 -5.30 7.68
N LYS A 167 -4.64 -5.72 8.13
CA LYS A 167 -4.43 -7.07 8.67
C LYS A 167 -5.22 -7.36 9.95
N TRP A 168 -5.55 -6.34 10.72
CA TRP A 168 -6.33 -6.46 11.96
C TRP A 168 -7.83 -6.29 11.76
N SER A 169 -8.27 -6.15 10.51
CA SER A 169 -9.69 -6.06 10.18
C SER A 169 -10.23 -7.40 9.70
N PRO A 170 -11.30 -7.93 10.32
CA PRO A 170 -12.00 -9.09 9.79
C PRO A 170 -12.77 -8.77 8.49
N LEU A 171 -12.95 -7.48 8.18
CA LEU A 171 -13.60 -7.00 6.96
C LEU A 171 -12.64 -6.92 5.77
N SER A 172 -11.32 -7.09 6.00
CA SER A 172 -10.30 -6.93 4.97
C SER A 172 -10.39 -8.02 3.90
N ASP A 173 -10.26 -7.60 2.63
CA ASP A 173 -10.19 -8.50 1.48
C ASP A 173 -9.02 -9.48 1.62
N THR A 174 -7.88 -9.04 2.17
CA THR A 174 -6.69 -9.89 2.34
C THR A 174 -6.90 -10.95 3.41
N THR A 175 -7.56 -10.63 4.51
CA THR A 175 -7.92 -11.57 5.57
C THR A 175 -8.94 -12.59 5.08
N ASN A 176 -9.99 -12.12 4.39
CA ASN A 176 -11.02 -12.98 3.83
C ASN A 176 -10.47 -13.92 2.74
N LEU A 177 -9.59 -13.40 1.86
CA LEU A 177 -8.94 -14.21 0.85
C LEU A 177 -8.04 -15.30 1.50
N GLY A 178 -7.29 -14.93 2.54
CA GLY A 178 -6.46 -15.87 3.29
C GLY A 178 -7.29 -17.01 3.89
N ALA A 179 -8.41 -16.68 4.54
CA ALA A 179 -9.34 -17.66 5.09
C ALA A 179 -9.94 -18.58 4.01
N ALA A 180 -10.37 -18.02 2.88
CA ALA A 180 -10.91 -18.78 1.77
C ALA A 180 -9.88 -19.75 1.16
N MET A 181 -8.61 -19.33 1.06
CA MET A 181 -7.54 -20.15 0.51
C MET A 181 -7.11 -21.30 1.44
N THR A 182 -7.19 -21.08 2.75
CA THR A 182 -6.86 -22.09 3.79
C THR A 182 -8.07 -22.95 4.18
N GLN A 183 -9.27 -22.61 3.69
CA GLN A 183 -10.53 -23.27 4.08
C GLN A 183 -10.82 -23.20 5.59
N GLU A 184 -10.34 -22.12 6.22
CA GLU A 184 -10.51 -21.84 7.65
C GLU A 184 -11.56 -20.74 7.87
N ASP A 185 -12.10 -20.66 9.08
CA ASP A 185 -13.00 -19.56 9.44
C ASP A 185 -12.25 -18.22 9.49
N VAL A 186 -12.88 -17.16 8.97
CA VAL A 186 -12.28 -15.82 8.88
C VAL A 186 -11.87 -15.29 10.25
N LEU A 187 -12.69 -15.52 11.28
CA LEU A 187 -12.40 -15.04 12.63
C LEU A 187 -11.23 -15.79 13.27
N ASP A 188 -11.05 -17.07 12.93
CA ASP A 188 -9.92 -17.86 13.45
C ASP A 188 -8.62 -17.47 12.76
N VAL A 189 -8.64 -17.21 11.46
CA VAL A 189 -7.49 -16.64 10.74
C VAL A 189 -7.14 -15.26 11.30
N TRP A 190 -8.13 -14.40 11.48
CA TRP A 190 -7.96 -13.07 12.05
C TRP A 190 -7.33 -13.10 13.44
N LYS A 191 -7.83 -13.95 14.36
CA LYS A 191 -7.25 -14.12 15.71
C LYS A 191 -5.79 -14.55 15.68
N LYS A 192 -5.41 -15.42 14.72
CA LYS A 192 -4.01 -15.86 14.54
C LYS A 192 -3.13 -14.77 13.91
N MET A 193 -3.71 -13.87 13.11
CA MET A 193 -2.97 -12.77 12.48
C MET A 193 -2.61 -11.65 13.46
N ILE A 194 -3.43 -11.39 14.49
CA ILE A 194 -3.20 -10.34 15.48
C ILE A 194 -1.84 -10.52 16.20
N PRO A 195 -1.52 -11.65 16.83
CA PRO A 195 -0.25 -11.80 17.54
C PRO A 195 0.96 -11.80 16.59
N THR A 196 0.82 -12.38 15.39
CA THR A 196 1.93 -12.47 14.41
C THR A 196 2.31 -11.12 13.83
N SER A 197 1.33 -10.27 13.52
CA SER A 197 1.55 -8.91 13.01
C SER A 197 1.66 -7.87 14.14
N GLY A 198 1.14 -8.17 15.33
CA GLY A 198 1.11 -7.25 16.47
C GLY A 198 2.49 -6.86 16.96
N LEU A 199 3.42 -7.81 17.04
CA LEU A 199 4.80 -7.52 17.40
C LEU A 199 5.44 -6.56 16.38
N GLY A 200 5.26 -6.80 15.08
CA GLY A 200 5.74 -5.91 14.03
C GLY A 200 5.11 -4.52 14.11
N GLY A 201 3.80 -4.45 14.37
CA GLY A 201 3.09 -3.19 14.57
C GLY A 201 3.58 -2.41 15.79
N LEU A 202 3.84 -3.10 16.91
CA LEU A 202 4.40 -2.48 18.12
C LEU A 202 5.80 -1.93 17.86
N ILE A 203 6.66 -2.70 17.22
CA ILE A 203 8.01 -2.26 16.86
C ILE A 203 7.93 -1.02 15.94
N ALA A 204 7.08 -1.05 14.92
CA ALA A 204 6.87 0.10 14.03
C ALA A 204 6.38 1.34 14.79
N ALA A 205 5.41 1.18 15.71
CA ALA A 205 4.90 2.26 16.53
C ALA A 205 6.02 2.90 17.39
N VAL A 206 6.85 2.07 18.02
CA VAL A 206 8.01 2.52 18.82
C VAL A 206 9.01 3.27 17.93
N ILE A 207 9.34 2.73 16.74
CA ILE A 207 10.25 3.39 15.81
C ILE A 207 9.69 4.76 15.39
N PHE A 208 8.42 4.86 15.01
CA PHE A 208 7.82 6.14 14.61
C PHE A 208 7.70 7.12 15.77
N ALA A 209 7.46 6.64 17.01
CA ALA A 209 7.50 7.49 18.20
C ALA A 209 8.90 8.10 18.38
N PHE A 210 9.95 7.29 18.36
CA PHE A 210 11.34 7.78 18.49
C PHE A 210 11.75 8.66 17.31
N MET A 211 11.39 8.32 16.08
CA MET A 211 11.66 9.17 14.91
C MET A 211 10.94 10.51 15.02
N GLY A 212 9.72 10.54 15.57
CA GLY A 212 8.97 11.76 15.82
C GLY A 212 9.70 12.71 16.77
N LEU A 213 10.30 12.18 17.83
CA LEU A 213 11.06 12.98 18.80
C LEU A 213 12.22 13.76 18.15
N LYS A 214 12.81 13.23 17.09
CA LYS A 214 13.86 13.93 16.33
C LYS A 214 13.36 15.23 15.71
N TYR A 215 12.08 15.35 15.41
CA TYR A 215 11.43 16.53 14.85
C TYR A 215 10.79 17.43 15.91
N ALA A 216 10.76 17.02 17.18
CA ALA A 216 10.16 17.78 18.27
C ALA A 216 10.86 19.13 18.52
N GLY A 217 12.16 19.22 18.18
CA GLY A 217 12.94 20.46 18.30
C GLY A 217 12.79 21.42 17.12
N ASN A 218 12.17 20.99 16.02
CA ASN A 218 11.88 21.87 14.90
C ASN A 218 10.70 22.77 15.32
N GLY A 219 11.00 24.02 15.65
CA GLY A 219 9.98 25.00 16.01
C GLY A 219 8.92 25.06 14.93
N MET A 220 7.66 24.93 15.30
CA MET A 220 6.55 25.18 14.37
C MET A 220 6.55 26.67 14.02
N ASP A 221 6.71 26.98 12.75
CA ASP A 221 6.46 28.34 12.24
C ASP A 221 4.94 28.60 12.29
N LYS A 222 4.51 29.19 13.41
CA LYS A 222 3.10 29.48 13.67
C LYS A 222 2.50 30.41 12.62
N GLU A 223 3.28 31.36 12.09
CA GLU A 223 2.82 32.25 11.04
C GLU A 223 2.57 31.51 9.74
N LYS A 224 3.47 30.62 9.37
CA LYS A 224 3.30 29.77 8.19
C LYS A 224 2.11 28.83 8.32
N ILE A 225 1.92 28.22 9.49
CA ILE A 225 0.76 27.34 9.75
C ILE A 225 -0.53 28.15 9.70
N GLN A 226 -0.58 29.32 10.32
CA GLN A 226 -1.76 30.19 10.28
C GLN A 226 -2.07 30.64 8.85
N PHE A 227 -1.05 31.03 8.08
CA PHE A 227 -1.21 31.36 6.66
C PHE A 227 -1.80 30.19 5.83
N LEU A 228 -1.34 28.95 6.08
CA LEU A 228 -1.89 27.76 5.42
C LEU A 228 -3.35 27.50 5.83
N ILE A 229 -3.67 27.65 7.12
CA ILE A 229 -5.03 27.47 7.64
C ILE A 229 -5.96 28.50 7.00
N ASP A 230 -5.57 29.76 6.99
CA ASP A 230 -6.37 30.86 6.43
C ASP A 230 -6.56 30.67 4.92
N GLY A 231 -5.51 30.29 4.19
CA GLY A 231 -5.58 29.99 2.76
C GLY A 231 -6.52 28.84 2.43
N ILE A 232 -6.48 27.74 3.19
CA ILE A 232 -7.38 26.61 3.02
C ILE A 232 -8.82 27.00 3.38
N SER A 233 -9.03 27.68 4.51
CA SER A 233 -10.36 28.07 4.99
C SER A 233 -11.03 29.15 4.12
N ALA A 234 -10.26 29.91 3.33
CA ALA A 234 -10.79 30.88 2.39
C ALA A 234 -11.27 30.23 1.08
N GLN A 235 -10.85 29.00 0.79
CA GLN A 235 -11.14 28.30 -0.45
C GLN A 235 -12.28 27.27 -0.29
N TYR A 236 -12.57 26.86 0.94
CA TYR A 236 -13.58 25.88 1.34
C TYR A 236 -14.42 26.39 2.52
#